data_be79bfb0aa9be77ebfffcf9a959ec26e
#
_entry.id   be79bfb0aa9be77ebfffcf9a959ec26e
#
_cell.length_a   1.000
_cell.length_b   1.000
_cell.length_c   1.000
_cell.angle_alpha   90.00
_cell.angle_beta   90.00
_cell.angle_gamma   90.00
#
_symmetry.space_group_name_H-M   'P 1'
#
loop_
_entity.id
_entity.type
_entity.pdbx_description
1 polymer ?
#
loop_
_entity_poly.entity_id
_entity_poly.type
_entity_poly.pdbx_seq_one_letter_code
_entity_poly.pdbx_strand_id
1 'polypeptide(L)'
;MAVLACLLCHAFAGPEHSRAESMDPELSRFRLPPGKGGCPSSGGFCANNEAFERLVSDLAVGVAPAVGSGAASLGVRGFSLRLTSSVTPISGRHWVLGSAGSKAASESFNPSPAGSLVWNRIEVHKGLPFGLEVGGSLGHGLDTSLWTFSGELRVALFEGFRSGLGALPDVAVRGAYQGMVGSREMSLQTIAFDVTLSKPYLIAGRHQLTPLIAMQALFANAKTQPIDLTPDVSAFDDCAPQLTAGGTRAIEPGRSCSSTGNSRDLDNTVRFANVHQTRIRLFFGLEERYGPFAAAVTFGFDLVVPERSADTTDDGIDDPLASSLTLHFALGLRY
;
A
#
# COMPACT_ATOMS: atom_id res chain seq x y z
N MET A 1 28.31 -11.97 3.30
CA MET A 1 28.30 -10.83 2.35
C MET A 1 27.88 -11.23 0.93
N ALA A 2 28.16 -12.44 0.44
CA ALA A 2 27.78 -12.87 -0.91
C ALA A 2 26.25 -12.96 -1.16
N VAL A 3 25.46 -13.35 -0.17
CA VAL A 3 23.98 -13.48 -0.29
C VAL A 3 23.29 -12.11 -0.45
N LEU A 4 23.80 -11.05 0.19
CA LEU A 4 23.26 -9.70 0.07
C LEU A 4 23.52 -9.08 -1.31
N ALA A 5 24.67 -9.42 -1.93
CA ALA A 5 25.02 -8.98 -3.27
C ALA A 5 24.13 -9.66 -4.34
N CYS A 6 23.72 -10.90 -4.13
CA CYS A 6 22.87 -11.64 -5.07
C CYS A 6 21.42 -11.13 -5.07
N LEU A 7 20.88 -10.69 -3.90
CA LEU A 7 19.56 -10.07 -3.79
C LEU A 7 19.50 -8.67 -4.43
N LEU A 8 20.60 -7.92 -4.37
CA LEU A 8 20.69 -6.61 -5.03
C LEU A 8 20.84 -6.72 -6.56
N CYS A 9 21.49 -7.77 -7.07
CA CYS A 9 21.61 -7.96 -8.52
C CYS A 9 20.29 -8.30 -9.21
N HIS A 10 19.33 -8.95 -8.54
CA HIS A 10 18.01 -9.22 -9.11
C HIS A 10 17.11 -7.97 -9.15
N ALA A 11 17.36 -6.99 -8.30
CA ALA A 11 16.60 -5.74 -8.27
C ALA A 11 16.95 -4.77 -9.42
N PHE A 12 18.08 -4.99 -10.12
CA PHE A 12 18.57 -4.13 -11.22
C PHE A 12 18.60 -4.82 -12.58
N ALA A 13 18.06 -6.03 -12.72
CA ALA A 13 17.80 -6.62 -14.02
C ALA A 13 16.79 -5.71 -14.75
N GLY A 14 17.22 -5.18 -15.92
CA GLY A 14 16.56 -4.12 -16.68
C GLY A 14 15.09 -4.36 -17.01
N PRO A 15 14.41 -3.42 -17.71
CA PRO A 15 12.98 -3.48 -17.94
C PRO A 15 12.66 -4.56 -18.99
N GLU A 16 12.71 -5.81 -18.58
CA GLU A 16 11.81 -6.77 -19.18
C GLU A 16 10.40 -6.23 -18.90
N HIS A 17 9.54 -6.21 -19.89
CA HIS A 17 8.14 -5.80 -19.77
C HIS A 17 7.56 -6.50 -18.54
N SER A 18 7.57 -5.81 -17.39
CA SER A 18 7.07 -6.37 -16.16
C SER A 18 5.58 -6.61 -16.40
N ARG A 19 5.22 -7.87 -16.58
CA ARG A 19 3.81 -8.28 -16.52
C ARG A 19 3.31 -7.79 -15.17
N ALA A 20 2.19 -7.07 -15.16
CA ALA A 20 1.56 -6.72 -13.92
C ALA A 20 1.29 -8.02 -13.15
N GLU A 21 1.62 -8.03 -11.87
CA GLU A 21 1.31 -9.13 -10.97
C GLU A 21 -0.18 -9.12 -10.65
N SER A 22 -0.71 -10.22 -10.13
CA SER A 22 -2.16 -10.41 -9.98
C SER A 22 -2.84 -9.37 -9.07
N MET A 23 -2.11 -8.82 -8.12
CA MET A 23 -2.61 -7.82 -7.17
C MET A 23 -2.16 -6.39 -7.49
N ASP A 24 -1.54 -6.15 -8.64
CA ASP A 24 -1.21 -4.79 -9.06
C ASP A 24 -2.49 -3.99 -9.34
N PRO A 25 -2.56 -2.72 -8.92
CA PRO A 25 -3.65 -1.84 -9.28
C PRO A 25 -3.74 -1.64 -10.79
N GLU A 26 -4.95 -1.78 -11.34
CA GLU A 26 -5.29 -1.51 -12.74
C GLU A 26 -6.50 -0.57 -12.78
N LEU A 27 -6.21 0.74 -12.72
CA LEU A 27 -7.22 1.77 -12.50
C LEU A 27 -8.10 2.03 -13.72
N SER A 28 -7.68 1.64 -14.92
CA SER A 28 -8.52 1.68 -16.12
C SER A 28 -9.85 0.92 -15.97
N ARG A 29 -9.88 -0.04 -15.07
CA ARG A 29 -11.09 -0.84 -14.75
C ARG A 29 -12.07 -0.12 -13.85
N PHE A 30 -11.63 0.90 -13.11
CA PHE A 30 -12.51 1.74 -12.29
C PHE A 30 -13.20 2.80 -13.15
N ARG A 31 -14.00 2.33 -14.09
CA ARG A 31 -14.75 3.17 -15.02
C ARG A 31 -16.27 3.04 -14.81
N LEU A 32 -16.94 4.18 -14.84
CA LEU A 32 -18.40 4.27 -14.83
C LEU A 32 -18.89 4.49 -16.27
N PRO A 33 -19.85 3.70 -16.74
CA PRO A 33 -20.44 3.92 -18.05
C PRO A 33 -21.26 5.22 -18.08
N PRO A 34 -21.44 5.83 -19.25
CA PRO A 34 -22.27 7.02 -19.42
C PRO A 34 -23.67 6.84 -18.80
N GLY A 35 -24.14 7.84 -18.06
CA GLY A 35 -25.44 7.83 -17.40
C GLY A 35 -25.51 7.06 -16.07
N LYS A 36 -24.39 6.53 -15.58
CA LYS A 36 -24.29 5.86 -14.28
C LYS A 36 -23.43 6.64 -13.31
N GLY A 37 -23.74 6.57 -12.00
CA GLY A 37 -22.91 7.11 -10.93
C GLY A 37 -22.52 8.59 -11.09
N GLY A 38 -23.42 9.42 -11.61
CA GLY A 38 -23.11 10.83 -11.90
C GLY A 38 -22.30 11.08 -13.17
N CYS A 39 -21.94 10.05 -13.95
CA CYS A 39 -21.31 10.19 -15.25
C CYS A 39 -22.32 10.76 -16.28
N PRO A 40 -22.01 11.81 -17.06
CA PRO A 40 -22.92 12.36 -18.06
C PRO A 40 -23.36 11.31 -19.08
N SER A 41 -24.65 11.33 -19.45
CA SER A 41 -25.21 10.39 -20.44
C SER A 41 -24.66 10.58 -21.85
N SER A 42 -24.14 11.79 -22.13
CA SER A 42 -23.54 12.17 -23.41
C SER A 42 -22.05 12.35 -23.25
N GLY A 43 -21.27 11.27 -23.26
CA GLY A 43 -19.83 11.35 -23.08
C GLY A 43 -19.17 9.98 -23.12
N GLY A 44 -17.88 9.93 -22.82
CA GLY A 44 -17.13 8.71 -22.59
C GLY A 44 -17.36 8.16 -21.18
N PHE A 45 -16.51 7.21 -20.80
CA PHE A 45 -16.47 6.69 -19.43
C PHE A 45 -15.95 7.76 -18.45
N CYS A 46 -16.41 7.67 -17.19
CA CYS A 46 -15.92 8.50 -16.10
C CYS A 46 -15.13 7.68 -15.09
N ALA A 47 -14.23 8.35 -14.35
CA ALA A 47 -13.51 7.70 -13.25
C ALA A 47 -14.47 7.34 -12.09
N ASN A 48 -14.41 6.11 -11.63
CA ASN A 48 -15.03 5.69 -10.38
C ASN A 48 -14.14 6.07 -9.20
N ASN A 49 -14.25 7.31 -8.75
CA ASN A 49 -13.43 7.83 -7.66
C ASN A 49 -13.69 7.11 -6.33
N GLU A 50 -14.89 6.59 -6.13
CA GLU A 50 -15.25 5.89 -4.91
C GLU A 50 -14.55 4.53 -4.81
N ALA A 51 -14.56 3.75 -5.90
CA ALA A 51 -13.82 2.49 -5.95
C ALA A 51 -12.31 2.71 -5.80
N PHE A 52 -11.78 3.78 -6.38
CA PHE A 52 -10.37 4.17 -6.23
C PHE A 52 -10.05 4.54 -4.78
N GLU A 53 -10.90 5.32 -4.11
CA GLU A 53 -10.71 5.70 -2.71
C GLU A 53 -10.66 4.48 -1.79
N ARG A 54 -11.48 3.47 -2.04
CA ARG A 54 -11.47 2.20 -1.28
C ARG A 54 -10.19 1.41 -1.50
N LEU A 55 -9.74 1.29 -2.74
CA LEU A 55 -8.47 0.63 -3.05
C LEU A 55 -7.30 1.32 -2.34
N VAL A 56 -7.26 2.65 -2.41
CA VAL A 56 -6.24 3.45 -1.70
C VAL A 56 -6.31 3.23 -0.20
N SER A 57 -7.51 3.14 0.36
CA SER A 57 -7.77 2.91 1.78
C SER A 57 -7.12 1.62 2.27
N ASP A 58 -7.33 0.51 1.55
CA ASP A 58 -6.75 -0.79 1.88
C ASP A 58 -5.23 -0.80 1.67
N LEU A 59 -4.76 -0.26 0.54
CA LEU A 59 -3.33 -0.13 0.26
C LEU A 59 -2.61 0.69 1.33
N ALA A 60 -3.20 1.83 1.75
CA ALA A 60 -2.60 2.69 2.75
C ALA A 60 -2.36 1.97 4.08
N VAL A 61 -3.30 1.10 4.50
CA VAL A 61 -3.14 0.27 5.69
C VAL A 61 -2.10 -0.83 5.48
N GLY A 62 -2.15 -1.52 4.34
CA GLY A 62 -1.21 -2.60 4.02
C GLY A 62 0.23 -2.13 3.94
N VAL A 63 0.46 -0.94 3.35
CA VAL A 63 1.80 -0.36 3.24
C VAL A 63 2.22 0.47 4.46
N ALA A 64 1.34 0.77 5.41
CA ALA A 64 1.65 1.64 6.55
C ALA A 64 2.92 1.19 7.30
N PRO A 65 3.71 2.14 7.86
CA PRO A 65 4.86 1.80 8.69
C PRO A 65 4.45 0.90 9.86
N ALA A 66 5.11 -0.25 9.99
CA ALA A 66 4.77 -1.23 11.02
C ALA A 66 5.13 -0.72 12.43
N VAL A 67 4.28 -1.03 13.41
CA VAL A 67 4.56 -0.86 14.83
C VAL A 67 4.99 -2.22 15.37
N GLY A 68 6.26 -2.46 15.57
CA GLY A 68 6.77 -3.79 15.90
C GLY A 68 7.85 -3.83 16.98
N SER A 69 8.07 -2.74 17.74
CA SER A 69 9.08 -2.73 18.80
C SER A 69 8.59 -2.02 20.06
N GLY A 70 9.11 -2.48 21.21
CA GLY A 70 8.90 -1.82 22.49
C GLY A 70 9.44 -0.39 22.52
N ALA A 71 9.06 0.40 23.54
CA ALA A 71 9.37 1.83 23.63
C ALA A 71 10.82 2.14 24.05
N ALA A 72 11.55 1.17 24.62
CA ALA A 72 12.93 1.37 25.04
C ALA A 72 13.87 1.60 23.85
N SER A 73 14.75 2.59 23.96
CA SER A 73 15.72 2.92 22.90
C SER A 73 16.81 1.85 22.72
N LEU A 74 17.41 1.81 21.52
CA LEU A 74 18.59 0.99 21.24
C LEU A 74 19.86 1.49 21.96
N GLY A 75 19.86 2.76 22.36
CA GLY A 75 21.05 3.42 22.90
C GLY A 75 22.09 3.73 21.83
N VAL A 76 23.12 4.51 22.20
CA VAL A 76 24.11 5.10 21.24
C VAL A 76 24.82 4.05 20.38
N ARG A 77 25.14 2.90 20.94
CA ARG A 77 25.83 1.81 20.23
C ARG A 77 24.88 0.82 19.58
N GLY A 78 23.59 0.92 19.91
CA GLY A 78 22.60 -0.05 19.49
C GLY A 78 22.31 0.02 18.00
N PHE A 79 22.04 -1.15 17.43
CA PHE A 79 21.67 -1.36 16.04
C PHE A 79 20.63 -2.48 15.98
N SER A 80 19.67 -2.37 15.10
CA SER A 80 18.68 -3.41 14.86
C SER A 80 18.50 -3.64 13.36
N LEU A 81 18.47 -4.91 12.98
CA LEU A 81 18.09 -5.36 11.63
C LEU A 81 16.91 -6.31 11.80
N ARG A 82 15.80 -6.05 11.13
CA ARG A 82 14.60 -6.87 11.22
C ARG A 82 14.02 -7.18 9.85
N LEU A 83 13.41 -8.36 9.74
CA LEU A 83 12.50 -8.75 8.69
C LEU A 83 11.10 -8.69 9.27
N THR A 84 10.23 -7.87 8.70
CA THR A 84 8.84 -7.68 9.14
C THR A 84 7.90 -8.10 8.03
N SER A 85 6.93 -8.94 8.34
CA SER A 85 5.82 -9.30 7.45
C SER A 85 4.52 -8.75 8.03
N SER A 86 3.79 -8.00 7.22
CA SER A 86 2.48 -7.44 7.58
C SER A 86 1.40 -8.12 6.75
N VAL A 87 0.35 -8.59 7.40
CA VAL A 87 -0.80 -9.21 6.74
C VAL A 87 -2.04 -8.39 7.05
N THR A 88 -2.67 -7.85 6.02
CA THR A 88 -3.90 -7.06 6.13
C THR A 88 -4.98 -7.76 5.31
N PRO A 89 -5.99 -8.36 5.95
CA PRO A 89 -7.14 -8.91 5.24
C PRO A 89 -7.81 -7.82 4.40
N ILE A 90 -8.14 -8.17 3.18
CA ILE A 90 -8.86 -7.31 2.25
C ILE A 90 -10.07 -8.06 1.72
N SER A 91 -11.13 -7.32 1.48
CA SER A 91 -12.35 -7.87 0.87
C SER A 91 -13.01 -6.75 0.09
N GLY A 92 -13.82 -7.12 -0.87
CA GLY A 92 -14.62 -6.17 -1.59
C GLY A 92 -14.46 -6.25 -3.10
N ARG A 93 -15.48 -5.79 -3.77
CA ARG A 93 -15.58 -5.83 -5.23
C ARG A 93 -14.54 -4.93 -5.92
N HIS A 94 -14.08 -3.89 -5.23
CA HIS A 94 -13.04 -3.00 -5.75
C HIS A 94 -11.72 -3.73 -6.02
N TRP A 95 -11.36 -4.78 -5.27
CA TRP A 95 -10.19 -5.62 -5.58
C TRP A 95 -10.44 -6.54 -6.77
N VAL A 96 -11.66 -7.05 -6.92
CA VAL A 96 -12.07 -7.84 -8.09
C VAL A 96 -11.97 -7.00 -9.36
N LEU A 97 -12.43 -5.76 -9.32
CA LEU A 97 -12.42 -4.86 -10.47
C LEU A 97 -11.05 -4.20 -10.70
N GLY A 98 -10.40 -3.73 -9.66
CA GLY A 98 -9.25 -2.84 -9.73
C GLY A 98 -7.88 -3.49 -9.61
N SER A 99 -7.79 -4.83 -9.56
CA SER A 99 -6.49 -5.53 -9.60
C SER A 99 -6.29 -6.30 -10.91
N ALA A 100 -5.03 -6.48 -11.30
CA ALA A 100 -4.66 -6.97 -12.64
C ALA A 100 -5.12 -8.40 -12.92
N GLY A 101 -5.10 -9.28 -11.92
CA GLY A 101 -5.51 -10.68 -12.07
C GLY A 101 -4.61 -11.49 -12.98
N SER A 102 -5.09 -12.68 -13.36
CA SER A 102 -4.47 -13.47 -14.41
C SER A 102 -4.83 -12.87 -15.77
N LYS A 103 -3.83 -12.50 -16.56
CA LYS A 103 -4.03 -11.92 -17.92
C LYS A 103 -4.41 -12.97 -18.95
N ALA A 104 -5.46 -13.77 -18.72
CA ALA A 104 -6.12 -14.45 -19.81
C ALA A 104 -6.86 -13.38 -20.63
N ALA A 105 -6.66 -13.36 -21.94
CA ALA A 105 -7.18 -12.33 -22.85
C ALA A 105 -8.71 -12.13 -22.83
N SER A 106 -9.44 -12.93 -22.04
CA SER A 106 -10.91 -12.88 -21.90
C SER A 106 -11.37 -12.30 -20.54
N GLU A 107 -10.48 -12.04 -19.60
CA GLU A 107 -10.85 -11.60 -18.25
C GLU A 107 -10.74 -10.09 -18.13
N SER A 108 -11.87 -9.41 -17.98
CA SER A 108 -11.96 -7.98 -17.72
C SER A 108 -11.86 -7.62 -16.24
N PHE A 109 -11.62 -8.60 -15.36
CA PHE A 109 -11.52 -8.44 -13.90
C PHE A 109 -10.69 -9.57 -13.30
N ASN A 110 -10.21 -9.38 -12.06
CA ASN A 110 -9.56 -10.43 -11.29
C ASN A 110 -10.62 -11.30 -10.59
N PRO A 111 -10.87 -12.54 -11.04
CA PRO A 111 -11.92 -13.37 -10.45
C PRO A 111 -11.57 -13.88 -9.05
N SER A 112 -10.29 -13.85 -8.67
CA SER A 112 -9.81 -14.38 -7.41
C SER A 112 -8.67 -13.50 -6.86
N PRO A 113 -8.96 -12.26 -6.39
CA PRO A 113 -7.95 -11.48 -5.71
C PRO A 113 -7.53 -12.21 -4.42
N ALA A 114 -6.28 -12.02 -3.99
CA ALA A 114 -5.84 -12.53 -2.71
C ALA A 114 -6.73 -11.96 -1.59
N GLY A 115 -7.10 -12.80 -0.61
CA GLY A 115 -7.93 -12.37 0.53
C GLY A 115 -7.16 -11.50 1.55
N SER A 116 -5.91 -11.17 1.28
CA SER A 116 -5.06 -10.33 2.14
C SER A 116 -3.93 -9.70 1.35
N LEU A 117 -3.56 -8.48 1.74
CA LEU A 117 -2.30 -7.86 1.36
C LEU A 117 -1.20 -8.33 2.30
N VAL A 118 -0.14 -8.89 1.73
CA VAL A 118 1.03 -9.31 2.48
C VAL A 118 2.20 -8.43 2.07
N TRP A 119 2.79 -7.73 3.05
CA TRP A 119 3.90 -6.81 2.82
C TRP A 119 5.12 -7.23 3.62
N ASN A 120 6.21 -7.58 2.94
CA ASN A 120 7.47 -7.97 3.57
C ASN A 120 8.44 -6.80 3.54
N ARG A 121 9.11 -6.50 4.68
CA ARG A 121 10.04 -5.38 4.83
C ARG A 121 11.33 -5.83 5.47
N ILE A 122 12.42 -5.26 5.02
CA ILE A 122 13.70 -5.27 5.73
C ILE A 122 13.84 -3.90 6.38
N GLU A 123 14.00 -3.87 7.70
CA GLU A 123 14.07 -2.66 8.51
C GLU A 123 15.43 -2.57 9.20
N VAL A 124 16.01 -1.40 9.17
CA VAL A 124 17.29 -1.09 9.83
C VAL A 124 17.10 0.10 10.75
N HIS A 125 17.53 -0.04 12.00
CA HIS A 125 17.47 1.05 12.98
C HIS A 125 18.82 1.25 13.65
N LYS A 126 19.12 2.50 13.94
CA LYS A 126 20.34 2.92 14.65
C LYS A 126 19.97 3.81 15.83
N GLY A 127 20.40 3.40 17.02
CA GLY A 127 20.29 4.22 18.21
C GLY A 127 21.33 5.37 18.21
N LEU A 128 20.87 6.52 18.65
CA LEU A 128 21.61 7.77 18.77
C LEU A 128 21.63 8.23 20.25
N PRO A 129 22.40 9.27 20.60
CA PRO A 129 22.33 9.87 21.94
C PRO A 129 20.93 10.36 22.31
N PHE A 130 20.67 10.53 23.59
CA PHE A 130 19.45 11.12 24.14
C PHE A 130 18.14 10.35 23.85
N GLY A 131 18.22 9.01 23.70
CA GLY A 131 17.05 8.20 23.43
C GLY A 131 16.50 8.34 22.01
N LEU A 132 17.26 8.95 21.11
CA LEU A 132 16.92 9.06 19.70
C LEU A 132 17.24 7.78 18.95
N GLU A 133 16.42 7.46 17.94
CA GLU A 133 16.68 6.40 16.95
C GLU A 133 16.28 6.90 15.57
N VAL A 134 17.08 6.53 14.59
CA VAL A 134 16.78 6.73 13.18
C VAL A 134 16.65 5.36 12.51
N GLY A 135 15.70 5.23 11.64
CA GLY A 135 15.45 3.97 10.93
C GLY A 135 15.03 4.20 9.49
N GLY A 136 15.06 3.11 8.75
CA GLY A 136 14.53 3.04 7.39
C GLY A 136 14.19 1.62 7.01
N SER A 137 13.34 1.48 6.01
CA SER A 137 12.97 0.17 5.48
C SER A 137 12.82 0.16 3.97
N LEU A 138 13.00 -1.04 3.41
CA LEU A 138 12.64 -1.39 2.05
C LEU A 138 11.65 -2.53 2.12
N GLY A 139 10.51 -2.41 1.44
CA GLY A 139 9.45 -3.40 1.46
C GLY A 139 8.95 -3.75 0.07
N HIS A 140 8.35 -4.95 -0.04
CA HIS A 140 7.75 -5.48 -1.26
C HIS A 140 6.43 -6.18 -0.94
N GLY A 141 5.40 -5.91 -1.73
CA GLY A 141 4.11 -6.59 -1.63
C GLY A 141 4.14 -7.95 -2.32
N LEU A 142 3.58 -8.96 -1.68
CA LEU A 142 3.44 -10.28 -2.31
C LEU A 142 2.41 -10.20 -3.43
N ASP A 143 2.67 -10.88 -4.54
CA ASP A 143 1.84 -10.88 -5.77
C ASP A 143 1.60 -9.47 -6.35
N THR A 144 2.53 -8.56 -6.09
CA THR A 144 2.52 -7.20 -6.64
C THR A 144 3.90 -6.81 -7.17
N SER A 145 3.95 -5.89 -8.13
CA SER A 145 5.18 -5.23 -8.56
C SER A 145 5.55 -4.02 -7.67
N LEU A 146 4.80 -3.80 -6.59
CA LEU A 146 4.90 -2.62 -5.75
C LEU A 146 6.01 -2.76 -4.70
N TRP A 147 6.79 -1.69 -4.57
CA TRP A 147 7.82 -1.55 -3.56
C TRP A 147 7.52 -0.36 -2.66
N THR A 148 8.01 -0.42 -1.43
CA THR A 148 7.95 0.70 -0.50
C THR A 148 9.33 1.00 0.07
N PHE A 149 9.56 2.28 0.33
CA PHE A 149 10.71 2.75 1.09
C PHE A 149 10.23 3.65 2.22
N SER A 150 10.85 3.55 3.37
CA SER A 150 10.50 4.39 4.51
C SER A 150 11.72 4.97 5.20
N GLY A 151 11.47 6.09 5.89
CA GLY A 151 12.36 6.68 6.87
C GLY A 151 11.61 6.99 8.15
N GLU A 152 12.23 6.80 9.30
CA GLU A 152 11.61 7.08 10.58
C GLU A 152 12.58 7.71 11.59
N LEU A 153 12.00 8.50 12.47
CA LEU A 153 12.66 9.05 13.63
C LEU A 153 11.84 8.69 14.87
N ARG A 154 12.50 8.18 15.89
CA ARG A 154 11.89 7.78 17.14
C ARG A 154 12.62 8.41 18.31
N VAL A 155 11.88 8.78 19.34
CA VAL A 155 12.37 9.35 20.57
C VAL A 155 11.78 8.58 21.74
N ALA A 156 12.64 7.96 22.55
CA ALA A 156 12.26 7.41 23.84
C ALA A 156 12.14 8.57 24.85
N LEU A 157 10.91 8.92 25.20
CA LEU A 157 10.64 10.02 26.13
C LEU A 157 10.90 9.60 27.57
N PHE A 158 10.58 8.35 27.90
CA PHE A 158 10.73 7.79 29.22
C PHE A 158 11.18 6.34 29.13
N GLU A 159 12.26 6.02 29.84
CA GLU A 159 12.76 4.65 29.99
C GLU A 159 12.80 4.32 31.48
N GLY A 160 11.80 3.60 31.96
CA GLY A 160 11.61 3.29 33.40
C GLY A 160 12.78 2.55 34.02
N PHE A 161 13.51 1.78 33.23
CA PHE A 161 14.72 1.09 33.65
C PHE A 161 15.89 2.05 33.96
N ARG A 162 16.01 3.15 33.22
CA ARG A 162 17.11 4.15 33.41
C ARG A 162 16.82 5.14 34.52
N SER A 163 15.55 5.44 34.78
CA SER A 163 15.16 6.49 35.73
C SER A 163 14.98 6.00 37.18
N GLY A 164 15.23 4.73 37.46
CA GLY A 164 15.04 4.15 38.80
C GLY A 164 13.57 3.95 39.21
N LEU A 165 12.61 4.37 38.38
CA LEU A 165 11.17 4.18 38.57
C LEU A 165 10.69 2.91 37.88
N GLY A 166 11.23 1.76 38.26
CA GLY A 166 10.98 0.46 37.63
C GLY A 166 9.51 0.02 37.55
N ALA A 167 8.60 0.76 38.19
CA ALA A 167 7.17 0.50 38.12
C ALA A 167 6.50 1.08 36.85
N LEU A 168 7.06 2.16 36.27
CA LEU A 168 6.47 2.84 35.12
C LEU A 168 6.83 2.17 33.79
N PRO A 169 5.93 2.20 32.79
CA PRO A 169 6.23 1.73 31.44
C PRO A 169 7.18 2.67 30.72
N ASP A 170 7.92 2.12 29.75
CA ASP A 170 8.66 2.93 28.79
C ASP A 170 7.68 3.61 27.81
N VAL A 171 8.00 4.83 27.40
CA VAL A 171 7.20 5.65 26.49
C VAL A 171 8.08 6.16 25.35
N ALA A 172 7.64 5.95 24.12
CA ALA A 172 8.29 6.49 22.93
C ALA A 172 7.29 7.14 21.99
N VAL A 173 7.76 8.13 21.24
CA VAL A 173 7.04 8.70 20.10
C VAL A 173 7.84 8.45 18.83
N ARG A 174 7.16 8.21 17.71
CA ARG A 174 7.76 7.99 16.42
C ARG A 174 7.03 8.77 15.34
N GLY A 175 7.79 9.38 14.42
CA GLY A 175 7.32 9.87 13.15
C GLY A 175 7.93 9.05 12.03
N ALA A 176 7.13 8.60 11.08
CA ALA A 176 7.59 7.80 9.96
C ALA A 176 6.96 8.31 8.66
N TYR A 177 7.74 8.29 7.59
CA TYR A 177 7.30 8.55 6.22
C TYR A 177 7.51 7.29 5.39
N GLN A 178 6.57 6.98 4.52
CA GLN A 178 6.70 5.87 3.58
C GLN A 178 6.15 6.25 2.21
N GLY A 179 6.93 5.96 1.17
CA GLY A 179 6.54 6.11 -0.23
C GLY A 179 6.40 4.75 -0.90
N MET A 180 5.45 4.64 -1.83
CA MET A 180 5.23 3.47 -2.68
C MET A 180 5.69 3.79 -4.11
N VAL A 181 6.36 2.84 -4.73
CA VAL A 181 6.81 2.86 -6.12
C VAL A 181 6.48 1.54 -6.81
N GLY A 182 6.58 1.49 -8.14
CA GLY A 182 6.27 0.29 -8.94
C GLY A 182 4.96 0.43 -9.72
N SER A 183 3.99 1.19 -9.26
CA SER A 183 2.81 1.54 -10.06
C SER A 183 3.12 2.68 -11.03
N ARG A 184 2.69 2.54 -12.30
CA ARG A 184 2.74 3.62 -13.30
C ARG A 184 1.50 4.51 -13.24
N GLU A 185 0.42 4.03 -12.67
CA GLU A 185 -0.89 4.65 -12.67
C GLU A 185 -1.10 5.55 -11.47
N MET A 186 -0.51 5.20 -10.32
CA MET A 186 -0.70 5.93 -9.08
C MET A 186 0.57 6.05 -8.24
N SER A 187 0.60 7.05 -7.39
CA SER A 187 1.57 7.20 -6.30
C SER A 187 0.83 7.23 -4.97
N LEU A 188 1.38 6.54 -3.98
CA LEU A 188 0.86 6.52 -2.61
C LEU A 188 1.97 6.89 -1.64
N GLN A 189 1.67 7.81 -0.74
CA GLN A 189 2.57 8.23 0.33
C GLN A 189 1.80 8.15 1.65
N THR A 190 2.46 7.68 2.69
CA THR A 190 1.89 7.65 4.04
C THR A 190 2.83 8.33 5.03
N ILE A 191 2.24 9.05 5.97
CA ILE A 191 2.93 9.62 7.12
C ILE A 191 2.26 9.03 8.36
N ALA A 192 3.05 8.54 9.29
CA ALA A 192 2.55 7.99 10.54
C ALA A 192 3.20 8.69 11.73
N PHE A 193 2.39 8.99 12.73
CA PHE A 193 2.84 9.40 14.06
C PHE A 193 2.29 8.41 15.06
N ASP A 194 3.16 7.83 15.89
CA ASP A 194 2.70 6.91 16.91
C ASP A 194 3.34 7.16 18.27
N VAL A 195 2.58 6.78 19.29
CA VAL A 195 2.99 6.75 20.69
C VAL A 195 2.94 5.30 21.13
N THR A 196 4.07 4.80 21.61
CA THR A 196 4.21 3.43 22.09
C THR A 196 4.47 3.42 23.59
N LEU A 197 3.73 2.58 24.29
CA LEU A 197 3.94 2.22 25.69
C LEU A 197 4.39 0.77 25.75
N SER A 198 5.42 0.47 26.52
CA SER A 198 5.85 -0.92 26.71
C SER A 198 6.53 -1.11 28.05
N LYS A 199 6.59 -2.37 28.50
CA LYS A 199 7.31 -2.70 29.70
C LYS A 199 8.06 -4.01 29.54
N PRO A 200 9.41 -3.98 29.60
CA PRO A 200 10.20 -5.21 29.54
C PRO A 200 10.13 -5.99 30.87
N TYR A 201 9.90 -7.29 30.76
CA TYR A 201 9.98 -8.26 31.84
C TYR A 201 11.08 -9.27 31.56
N LEU A 202 12.00 -9.44 32.51
CA LEU A 202 13.05 -10.44 32.41
C LEU A 202 12.53 -11.78 32.95
N ILE A 203 12.53 -12.81 32.10
CA ILE A 203 12.08 -14.17 32.44
C ILE A 203 13.29 -15.10 32.38
N ALA A 204 13.47 -15.91 33.40
CA ALA A 204 14.56 -16.91 33.49
C ALA A 204 15.97 -16.36 33.21
N GLY A 205 16.22 -15.08 33.47
CA GLY A 205 17.52 -14.44 33.42
C GLY A 205 18.09 -14.15 32.01
N ARG A 206 17.46 -14.64 30.94
CA ARG A 206 17.93 -14.47 29.54
C ARG A 206 16.85 -14.07 28.55
N HIS A 207 15.61 -14.37 28.83
CA HIS A 207 14.47 -14.00 27.99
C HIS A 207 13.89 -12.68 28.48
N GLN A 208 13.78 -11.72 27.60
CA GLN A 208 13.10 -10.47 27.87
C GLN A 208 11.79 -10.44 27.07
N LEU A 209 10.68 -10.44 27.78
CA LEU A 209 9.35 -10.33 27.19
C LEU A 209 8.85 -8.91 27.38
N THR A 210 8.42 -8.27 26.29
CA THR A 210 8.03 -6.85 26.27
C THR A 210 6.64 -6.71 25.66
N PRO A 211 5.57 -6.76 26.45
CA PRO A 211 4.25 -6.35 25.98
C PRO A 211 4.27 -4.88 25.62
N LEU A 212 3.55 -4.55 24.56
CA LEU A 212 3.42 -3.19 24.06
C LEU A 212 1.99 -2.85 23.65
N ILE A 213 1.66 -1.59 23.80
CA ILE A 213 0.47 -0.97 23.23
C ILE A 213 0.91 0.30 22.52
N ALA A 214 0.34 0.57 21.34
CA ALA A 214 0.64 1.81 20.62
C ALA A 214 -0.61 2.37 19.95
N MET A 215 -0.65 3.68 19.85
CA MET A 215 -1.65 4.42 19.08
C MET A 215 -0.95 5.13 17.94
N GLN A 216 -1.47 4.97 16.73
CA GLN A 216 -0.91 5.55 15.50
C GLN A 216 -1.95 6.42 14.82
N ALA A 217 -1.56 7.65 14.46
CA ALA A 217 -2.25 8.47 13.48
C ALA A 217 -1.58 8.26 12.12
N LEU A 218 -2.34 7.77 11.15
CA LEU A 218 -1.89 7.48 9.79
C LEU A 218 -2.55 8.45 8.82
N PHE A 219 -1.73 9.15 8.05
CA PHE A 219 -2.15 10.05 6.98
C PHE A 219 -1.72 9.45 5.64
N ALA A 220 -2.66 9.24 4.73
CA ALA A 220 -2.40 8.70 3.41
C ALA A 220 -2.76 9.71 2.33
N ASN A 221 -1.88 9.84 1.33
CA ASN A 221 -2.08 10.69 0.17
C ASN A 221 -1.85 9.86 -1.09
N ALA A 222 -2.86 9.78 -1.95
CA ALA A 222 -2.74 9.13 -3.25
C ALA A 222 -3.08 10.09 -4.39
N LYS A 223 -2.34 9.94 -5.49
CA LYS A 223 -2.53 10.69 -6.73
C LYS A 223 -2.38 9.76 -7.92
N THR A 224 -3.14 10.00 -8.98
CA THR A 224 -3.02 9.26 -10.23
C THR A 224 -2.37 10.09 -11.33
N GLN A 225 -1.76 9.39 -12.28
CA GLN A 225 -1.43 9.95 -13.59
C GLN A 225 -2.71 10.01 -14.45
N PRO A 226 -2.69 10.67 -15.61
CA PRO A 226 -3.76 10.50 -16.60
C PRO A 226 -3.84 9.04 -17.02
N ILE A 227 -5.04 8.45 -16.96
CA ILE A 227 -5.30 7.05 -17.22
C ILE A 227 -6.31 6.96 -18.35
N ASP A 228 -5.98 6.16 -19.35
CA ASP A 228 -6.91 5.77 -20.39
C ASP A 228 -7.85 4.71 -19.81
N LEU A 229 -9.16 4.98 -19.79
CA LEU A 229 -10.18 4.08 -19.28
C LEU A 229 -10.57 2.97 -20.28
N THR A 230 -10.07 3.04 -21.50
CA THR A 230 -10.37 2.10 -22.59
C THR A 230 -9.09 1.64 -23.31
N PRO A 231 -8.09 1.10 -22.57
CA PRO A 231 -6.79 0.77 -23.15
C PRO A 231 -6.85 -0.31 -24.25
N ASP A 232 -7.93 -1.09 -24.28
CA ASP A 232 -8.16 -2.14 -25.28
C ASP A 232 -8.75 -1.59 -26.59
N VAL A 233 -9.13 -0.32 -26.63
CA VAL A 233 -9.72 0.36 -27.77
C VAL A 233 -8.78 1.44 -28.26
N SER A 234 -8.33 1.35 -29.51
CA SER A 234 -7.52 2.38 -30.13
C SER A 234 -8.35 3.15 -31.15
N ALA A 235 -8.57 4.43 -30.90
CA ALA A 235 -9.24 5.30 -31.86
C ALA A 235 -8.53 5.34 -33.22
N PHE A 236 -7.22 5.12 -33.24
CA PHE A 236 -6.42 5.06 -34.46
C PHE A 236 -6.60 3.74 -35.22
N ASP A 237 -6.68 2.61 -34.52
CA ASP A 237 -6.85 1.29 -35.14
C ASP A 237 -8.28 1.16 -35.72
N ASP A 238 -9.26 1.68 -35.02
CA ASP A 238 -10.65 1.70 -35.46
C ASP A 238 -10.90 2.68 -36.61
N CYS A 239 -10.10 3.72 -36.70
CA CYS A 239 -10.12 4.73 -37.78
C CYS A 239 -9.02 4.50 -38.84
N ALA A 240 -8.21 3.45 -38.72
CA ALA A 240 -7.18 3.15 -39.71
C ALA A 240 -7.81 2.91 -41.09
N PRO A 241 -7.27 3.54 -42.15
CA PRO A 241 -7.76 3.33 -43.51
C PRO A 241 -7.57 1.86 -43.88
N GLN A 242 -8.67 1.15 -44.12
CA GLN A 242 -8.62 -0.23 -44.57
C GLN A 242 -8.01 -0.29 -45.98
N LEU A 243 -7.02 -1.14 -46.18
CA LEU A 243 -6.51 -1.46 -47.50
C LEU A 243 -7.62 -2.17 -48.31
N THR A 244 -8.17 -1.49 -49.29
CA THR A 244 -9.05 -2.13 -50.27
C THR A 244 -8.22 -3.10 -51.12
N ALA A 245 -8.87 -4.13 -51.70
CA ALA A 245 -8.21 -5.13 -52.53
C ALA A 245 -7.43 -4.58 -53.73
N GLY A 246 -7.47 -3.30 -53.99
CA GLY A 246 -6.72 -2.56 -55.00
C GLY A 246 -5.53 -1.77 -54.49
N GLY A 247 -5.14 -1.88 -53.19
CA GLY A 247 -3.97 -1.23 -52.64
C GLY A 247 -4.10 0.27 -52.40
N THR A 248 -5.27 0.87 -52.60
CA THR A 248 -5.53 2.31 -52.38
C THR A 248 -6.09 2.51 -50.98
N ARG A 249 -5.43 3.28 -50.17
CA ARG A 249 -5.96 3.73 -48.85
C ARG A 249 -7.07 4.77 -49.12
N ALA A 250 -8.31 4.36 -48.99
CA ALA A 250 -9.43 5.28 -49.03
C ALA A 250 -10.07 5.35 -47.65
N ILE A 251 -10.02 6.53 -47.04
CA ILE A 251 -10.95 6.90 -45.98
C ILE A 251 -12.25 7.26 -46.74
N GLU A 252 -13.26 6.41 -46.64
CA GLU A 252 -14.56 6.75 -47.26
C GLU A 252 -15.13 7.99 -46.55
N PRO A 253 -15.48 9.04 -47.32
CA PRO A 253 -16.11 10.23 -46.77
C PRO A 253 -17.44 9.83 -46.09
N GLY A 254 -17.59 10.13 -44.82
CA GLY A 254 -18.81 9.87 -44.07
C GLY A 254 -18.82 8.54 -43.24
N ARG A 255 -17.74 7.77 -43.22
CA ARG A 255 -17.59 6.64 -42.31
C ARG A 255 -17.28 7.19 -40.92
N SER A 256 -18.24 7.04 -40.00
CA SER A 256 -17.92 7.16 -38.59
C SER A 256 -16.90 6.05 -38.24
N CYS A 257 -15.82 6.39 -37.58
CA CYS A 257 -14.82 5.42 -37.10
C CYS A 257 -15.53 4.32 -36.35
N SER A 258 -15.57 3.18 -36.97
CA SER A 258 -16.14 1.86 -36.65
C SER A 258 -17.54 1.79 -35.99
N SER A 259 -18.21 0.67 -36.24
CA SER A 259 -19.46 0.30 -35.56
C SER A 259 -19.29 -0.04 -34.07
N THR A 260 -18.04 -0.12 -33.57
CA THR A 260 -17.66 -0.42 -32.18
C THR A 260 -16.66 0.58 -31.63
N GLY A 261 -15.87 1.25 -32.47
CA GLY A 261 -14.92 2.29 -32.08
C GLY A 261 -15.62 3.64 -31.96
N ASN A 262 -15.50 4.22 -30.80
CA ASN A 262 -16.02 5.55 -30.54
C ASN A 262 -14.97 6.56 -30.97
N SER A 263 -15.28 7.46 -31.94
CA SER A 263 -14.41 8.60 -32.27
C SER A 263 -14.11 9.51 -31.07
N ARG A 264 -14.72 9.24 -29.93
CA ARG A 264 -14.53 9.89 -28.64
C ARG A 264 -13.55 9.16 -27.73
N ASP A 265 -12.95 8.07 -28.17
CA ASP A 265 -12.02 7.28 -27.34
C ASP A 265 -10.77 8.07 -26.91
N LEU A 266 -10.36 9.05 -27.72
CA LEU A 266 -9.32 10.01 -27.35
C LEU A 266 -9.65 10.85 -26.11
N ASP A 267 -10.93 10.96 -25.75
CA ASP A 267 -11.41 11.76 -24.61
C ASP A 267 -11.58 10.93 -23.33
N ASN A 268 -11.29 9.62 -23.37
CA ASN A 268 -11.44 8.73 -22.20
C ASN A 268 -10.25 8.77 -21.23
N THR A 269 -9.26 9.63 -21.49
CA THR A 269 -8.15 9.84 -20.57
C THR A 269 -8.58 10.73 -19.41
N VAL A 270 -8.62 10.15 -18.21
CA VAL A 270 -9.08 10.85 -17.00
C VAL A 270 -8.03 10.79 -15.89
N ARG A 271 -8.19 11.65 -14.91
CA ARG A 271 -7.50 11.56 -13.62
C ARG A 271 -8.52 11.29 -12.54
N PHE A 272 -8.21 10.34 -11.68
CA PHE A 272 -8.99 10.14 -10.45
C PHE A 272 -8.76 11.31 -9.49
N ALA A 273 -9.74 11.59 -8.66
CA ALA A 273 -9.60 12.59 -7.61
C ALA A 273 -8.46 12.21 -6.66
N ASN A 274 -7.73 13.20 -6.18
CA ASN A 274 -6.71 12.96 -5.17
C ASN A 274 -7.37 12.46 -3.88
N VAL A 275 -6.81 11.41 -3.30
CA VAL A 275 -7.32 10.83 -2.05
C VAL A 275 -6.45 11.28 -0.90
N HIS A 276 -7.10 11.82 0.14
CA HIS A 276 -6.48 12.20 1.41
C HIS A 276 -7.26 11.53 2.52
N GLN A 277 -6.62 10.63 3.25
CA GLN A 277 -7.27 9.88 4.32
C GLN A 277 -6.49 9.99 5.62
N THR A 278 -7.22 10.02 6.73
CA THR A 278 -6.67 9.99 8.08
C THR A 278 -7.30 8.83 8.83
N ARG A 279 -6.46 8.03 9.50
CA ARG A 279 -6.90 6.91 10.34
C ARG A 279 -6.24 6.99 11.70
N ILE A 280 -6.98 6.62 12.73
CA ILE A 280 -6.42 6.39 14.07
C ILE A 280 -6.47 4.90 14.33
N ARG A 281 -5.29 4.32 14.62
CA ARG A 281 -5.11 2.88 14.77
C ARG A 281 -4.57 2.56 16.16
N LEU A 282 -5.02 1.45 16.72
CA LEU A 282 -4.53 0.92 17.99
C LEU A 282 -3.82 -0.40 17.75
N PHE A 283 -2.69 -0.59 18.41
CA PHE A 283 -1.87 -1.78 18.32
C PHE A 283 -1.65 -2.40 19.68
N PHE A 284 -1.68 -3.73 19.71
CA PHE A 284 -1.24 -4.54 20.84
C PHE A 284 -0.19 -5.50 20.33
N GLY A 285 0.85 -5.70 21.09
CA GLY A 285 1.92 -6.58 20.66
C GLY A 285 2.75 -7.13 21.80
N LEU A 286 3.58 -8.06 21.41
CA LEU A 286 4.54 -8.74 22.28
C LEU A 286 5.86 -8.86 21.52
N GLU A 287 6.94 -8.35 22.12
CA GLU A 287 8.31 -8.56 21.65
C GLU A 287 9.02 -9.48 22.62
N GLU A 288 9.62 -10.55 22.12
CA GLU A 288 10.53 -11.42 22.85
C GLU A 288 11.95 -11.17 22.38
N ARG A 289 12.88 -11.11 23.32
CA ARG A 289 14.31 -10.97 23.05
C ARG A 289 15.10 -12.03 23.81
N TYR A 290 15.95 -12.73 23.07
CA TYR A 290 16.89 -13.70 23.59
C TYR A 290 18.30 -13.41 23.08
N GLY A 291 19.14 -12.85 23.93
CA GLY A 291 20.45 -12.35 23.51
C GLY A 291 20.32 -11.30 22.40
N PRO A 292 20.96 -11.50 21.22
CA PRO A 292 20.84 -10.59 20.10
C PRO A 292 19.56 -10.81 19.26
N PHE A 293 18.88 -11.93 19.43
CA PHE A 293 17.67 -12.26 18.66
C PHE A 293 16.46 -11.58 19.24
N ALA A 294 15.62 -11.05 18.36
CA ALA A 294 14.32 -10.48 18.70
C ALA A 294 13.24 -11.04 17.77
N ALA A 295 12.09 -11.34 18.35
CA ALA A 295 10.88 -11.70 17.63
C ALA A 295 9.72 -10.87 18.17
N ALA A 296 8.82 -10.42 17.29
CA ALA A 296 7.65 -9.68 17.72
C ALA A 296 6.41 -10.09 16.92
N VAL A 297 5.27 -10.00 17.59
CA VAL A 297 3.95 -10.09 16.96
C VAL A 297 3.12 -8.89 17.42
N THR A 298 2.43 -8.25 16.48
CA THR A 298 1.62 -7.07 16.78
C THR A 298 0.31 -7.12 16.00
N PHE A 299 -0.78 -6.87 16.67
CA PHE A 299 -2.13 -6.75 16.10
C PHE A 299 -2.52 -5.28 16.08
N GLY A 300 -2.93 -4.78 14.93
CA GLY A 300 -3.40 -3.43 14.74
C GLY A 300 -4.82 -3.41 14.21
N PHE A 301 -5.64 -2.47 14.69
CA PHE A 301 -6.99 -2.24 14.18
C PHE A 301 -7.32 -0.74 14.20
N ASP A 302 -8.22 -0.35 13.31
CA ASP A 302 -8.66 1.04 13.20
C ASP A 302 -9.66 1.37 14.31
N LEU A 303 -9.40 2.46 15.05
CA LEU A 303 -10.35 3.08 15.97
C LEU A 303 -11.22 4.09 15.24
N VAL A 304 -10.62 4.83 14.30
CA VAL A 304 -11.28 5.83 13.47
C VAL A 304 -10.97 5.52 12.03
N VAL A 305 -12.00 5.30 11.26
CA VAL A 305 -11.97 5.11 9.81
C VAL A 305 -12.31 6.45 9.16
N PRO A 306 -11.76 6.79 7.98
CA PRO A 306 -12.14 8.01 7.28
C PRO A 306 -13.66 8.09 7.09
N GLU A 307 -14.23 9.26 7.32
CA GLU A 307 -15.62 9.52 6.96
C GLU A 307 -15.77 9.44 5.44
N ARG A 308 -16.83 8.78 5.03
CA ARG A 308 -17.17 8.58 3.63
C ARG A 308 -18.15 9.66 3.18
N SER A 309 -17.97 10.19 1.98
CA SER A 309 -19.08 10.80 1.25
C SER A 309 -20.13 9.73 0.98
N ALA A 310 -21.42 10.09 1.05
CA ALA A 310 -22.51 9.16 0.77
C ALA A 310 -22.28 8.44 -0.56
N ASP A 311 -22.61 7.15 -0.60
CA ASP A 311 -22.58 6.37 -1.85
C ASP A 311 -23.44 7.07 -2.90
N THR A 312 -22.78 7.62 -3.91
CA THR A 312 -23.41 8.33 -5.03
C THR A 312 -23.36 7.53 -6.31
N THR A 313 -22.68 6.36 -6.28
CA THR A 313 -22.46 5.53 -7.45
C THR A 313 -23.26 4.23 -7.32
N ASP A 314 -24.19 3.99 -8.25
CA ASP A 314 -24.88 2.70 -8.39
C ASP A 314 -23.97 1.73 -9.16
N ASP A 315 -22.78 1.47 -8.61
CA ASP A 315 -21.75 0.59 -9.21
C ASP A 315 -21.75 -0.82 -8.60
N GLY A 316 -22.60 -1.05 -7.60
CA GLY A 316 -22.69 -2.31 -6.85
C GLY A 316 -21.52 -2.51 -5.87
N ILE A 317 -20.81 -1.45 -5.49
CA ILE A 317 -19.76 -1.45 -4.47
C ILE A 317 -20.33 -0.79 -3.21
N ASP A 318 -21.15 -1.50 -2.46
CA ASP A 318 -21.91 -0.98 -1.30
C ASP A 318 -21.14 -0.98 0.03
N ASP A 319 -19.85 -1.29 0.02
CA ASP A 319 -19.12 -1.49 1.27
C ASP A 319 -18.72 -0.16 1.92
N PRO A 320 -19.04 0.07 3.20
CA PRO A 320 -18.42 1.14 3.96
C PRO A 320 -16.91 0.93 3.98
N LEU A 321 -16.12 1.99 4.12
CA LEU A 321 -14.68 1.87 4.41
C LEU A 321 -14.54 1.03 5.68
N ALA A 322 -14.19 -0.24 5.51
CA ALA A 322 -14.13 -1.18 6.62
C ALA A 322 -12.99 -0.80 7.58
N SER A 323 -13.21 -1.01 8.87
CA SER A 323 -12.10 -1.02 9.82
C SER A 323 -11.17 -2.16 9.46
N SER A 324 -9.90 -1.88 9.24
CA SER A 324 -8.93 -2.89 8.86
C SER A 324 -8.22 -3.47 10.08
N LEU A 325 -8.07 -4.79 10.06
CA LEU A 325 -7.20 -5.52 10.96
C LEU A 325 -5.84 -5.70 10.26
N THR A 326 -4.75 -5.53 10.98
CA THR A 326 -3.41 -5.84 10.48
C THR A 326 -2.65 -6.67 11.49
N LEU A 327 -1.97 -7.71 11.00
CA LEU A 327 -1.09 -8.54 11.80
C LEU A 327 0.34 -8.33 11.32
N HIS A 328 1.25 -8.00 12.24
CA HIS A 328 2.67 -7.86 11.95
C HIS A 328 3.46 -8.95 12.67
N PHE A 329 4.37 -9.56 11.95
CA PHE A 329 5.38 -10.47 12.47
C PHE A 329 6.75 -9.86 12.19
N ALA A 330 7.62 -9.83 13.18
CA ALA A 330 8.99 -9.36 12.99
C ALA A 330 9.98 -10.36 13.60
N LEU A 331 11.06 -10.60 12.87
CA LEU A 331 12.21 -11.37 13.33
C LEU A 331 13.47 -10.57 13.05
N GLY A 332 14.41 -10.56 13.97
CA GLY A 332 15.62 -9.78 13.73
C GLY A 332 16.72 -9.93 14.76
N LEU A 333 17.72 -9.08 14.58
CA LEU A 333 18.88 -8.96 15.44
C LEU A 333 18.88 -7.57 16.06
N ARG A 334 19.18 -7.50 17.34
CA ARG A 334 19.30 -6.26 18.10
C ARG A 334 20.57 -6.30 18.96
N TYR A 335 21.46 -5.36 18.73
CA TYR A 335 22.75 -5.21 19.43
C TYR A 335 22.81 -3.93 20.23
#